data_5165c73407b2d2cc38190aae8d368f88
#
_entry.id   5165c73407b2d2cc38190aae8d368f88
#
_cell.length_a   1.000
_cell.length_b   1.000
_cell.length_c   1.000
_cell.angle_alpha   90.00
_cell.angle_beta   90.00
_cell.angle_gamma   90.00
#
_symmetry.space_group_name_H-M   'P 1'
#
loop_
_entity.id
_entity.type
_entity.pdbx_description
1 polymer ?
#
loop_
_entity_poly.entity_id
_entity_poly.type
_entity_poly.pdbx_seq_one_letter_code
_entity_poly.pdbx_strand_id
1 'polypeptide(L)'
;MAELILPGVYIEVRAEALIVPGPVSVGNIGIVGTASKGPVGEVKVLGGYAEAREIFGPYDAFNPDPAAHSLTLVRALELAYANGASTVYAIRVASSAARKAAPDPNAPGMGANAAFFDLEAKYPGTPGNDIKITIKHVPVNKSKVTIKSGAVEEVYTVANQADLVNQINANSNLVTGTVDPANAANPTNPTEISNVSFIDGANGEDASQTDYANGLALLENQNAHIIVAAGQNIGDIGDELLAHVERASTDEIKRDRIAVVGSQAKLANDDASAFIGKSLDTGGKPPFAGERLIYVMPGIKANDAAAVDVVTGLPKPKEVTLPGAYTAAVIAGMLSARSPHISLTNKALAVGGLEVEFTAAQLKGLVQSNVLAVERRRGFRVVKGITTDIGAFQQITTRRIVDFAKFGVRGAAEPFIGLLNNERVRQALKGSINGFLADMVTDEMLTNYKLDVTATRDEEIRGIARVTMTVQPTFSIDYIKVVMFLG
;
A
#
# COMPACT_ATOMS: atom_id res chain seq x y z
N MET A 1 -16.49 7.17 51.74
CA MET A 1 -17.92 6.97 51.39
C MET A 1 -18.67 8.09 52.09
N ALA A 2 -19.43 8.88 51.32
CA ALA A 2 -20.31 9.86 51.97
C ALA A 2 -21.44 9.09 52.67
N GLU A 3 -21.68 9.41 53.92
CA GLU A 3 -22.71 8.78 54.75
C GLU A 3 -24.08 9.14 54.20
N LEU A 4 -24.87 8.15 53.77
CA LEU A 4 -26.21 8.34 53.20
C LEU A 4 -27.20 8.61 54.33
N ILE A 5 -27.44 9.88 54.64
CA ILE A 5 -28.26 10.31 55.80
C ILE A 5 -29.73 10.59 55.42
N LEU A 6 -30.01 10.92 54.16
CA LEU A 6 -31.35 11.22 53.70
C LEU A 6 -31.85 10.18 52.70
N PRO A 7 -33.14 9.76 52.79
CA PRO A 7 -33.72 8.89 51.74
C PRO A 7 -33.72 9.62 50.40
N GLY A 8 -33.05 9.01 49.37
CA GLY A 8 -32.97 9.59 48.04
C GLY A 8 -32.28 8.63 47.07
N VAL A 9 -32.33 8.96 45.78
CA VAL A 9 -31.61 8.23 44.72
C VAL A 9 -30.22 8.85 44.58
N TYR A 10 -29.19 8.09 44.91
CA TYR A 10 -27.81 8.52 44.77
C TYR A 10 -27.21 7.85 43.53
N ILE A 11 -26.77 8.67 42.55
CA ILE A 11 -26.19 8.21 41.30
C ILE A 11 -24.67 8.41 41.40
N GLU A 12 -23.97 7.30 41.45
CA GLU A 12 -22.50 7.29 41.31
C GLU A 12 -22.18 6.99 39.83
N VAL A 13 -21.63 7.96 39.11
CA VAL A 13 -21.17 7.77 37.72
C VAL A 13 -19.77 7.16 37.79
N ARG A 14 -19.63 5.91 37.35
CA ARG A 14 -18.35 5.22 37.21
C ARG A 14 -18.00 5.08 35.73
N ALA A 15 -16.84 5.58 35.34
CA ALA A 15 -16.38 5.59 33.95
C ALA A 15 -15.97 4.19 33.40
N GLU A 16 -15.94 3.18 34.26
CA GLU A 16 -15.47 1.82 33.93
C GLU A 16 -16.32 1.09 32.86
N ALA A 17 -17.57 1.52 32.64
CA ALA A 17 -18.48 0.96 31.64
C ALA A 17 -18.70 1.88 30.40
N LEU A 18 -18.06 3.07 30.38
CA LEU A 18 -18.22 4.07 29.32
C LEU A 18 -17.06 4.08 28.31
N ILE A 19 -16.28 2.97 28.26
CA ILE A 19 -15.21 2.83 27.27
C ILE A 19 -15.86 2.39 25.97
N VAL A 20 -16.04 3.33 25.04
CA VAL A 20 -16.45 3.07 23.68
C VAL A 20 -15.20 2.83 22.85
N PRO A 21 -15.03 1.65 22.20
CA PRO A 21 -13.92 1.44 21.28
C PRO A 21 -13.93 2.54 20.22
N GLY A 22 -12.74 3.07 19.90
CA GLY A 22 -12.61 4.04 18.81
C GLY A 22 -13.00 3.44 17.46
N PRO A 23 -13.27 4.27 16.44
CA PRO A 23 -13.63 3.80 15.10
C PRO A 23 -12.52 2.91 14.53
N VAL A 24 -12.90 1.73 14.05
CA VAL A 24 -11.98 0.74 13.45
C VAL A 24 -11.82 1.04 11.97
N SER A 25 -10.63 1.46 11.54
CA SER A 25 -10.30 1.56 10.12
C SER A 25 -9.83 0.20 9.59
N VAL A 26 -10.40 -0.26 8.48
CA VAL A 26 -10.07 -1.55 7.85
C VAL A 26 -9.85 -1.45 6.34
N GLY A 27 -9.74 -0.24 5.83
CA GLY A 27 -9.60 0.04 4.40
C GLY A 27 -8.22 0.51 3.96
N ASN A 28 -7.27 0.70 4.87
CA ASN A 28 -5.95 1.22 4.53
C ASN A 28 -5.17 0.20 3.69
N ILE A 29 -4.54 0.68 2.62
CA ILE A 29 -3.75 -0.15 1.71
C ILE A 29 -2.26 0.07 2.00
N GLY A 30 -1.45 -0.99 1.97
CA GLY A 30 0.00 -0.95 1.90
C GLY A 30 0.45 -1.33 0.50
N ILE A 31 1.17 -0.46 -0.20
CA ILE A 31 1.69 -0.73 -1.54
C ILE A 31 3.19 -0.53 -1.58
N VAL A 32 3.90 -1.53 -2.11
CA VAL A 32 5.35 -1.50 -2.34
C VAL A 32 5.60 -1.57 -3.84
N GLY A 33 6.50 -0.73 -4.36
CA GLY A 33 6.83 -0.73 -5.79
C GLY A 33 7.94 0.24 -6.18
N THR A 34 8.34 0.22 -7.45
CA THR A 34 9.37 1.10 -8.01
C THR A 34 8.79 2.42 -8.50
N ALA A 35 9.56 3.50 -8.39
CA ALA A 35 9.13 4.82 -8.81
C ALA A 35 10.31 5.67 -9.33
N SER A 36 10.01 6.72 -10.09
CA SER A 36 11.04 7.58 -10.68
C SER A 36 11.67 8.57 -9.70
N LYS A 37 10.98 8.87 -8.58
CA LYS A 37 11.35 9.92 -7.63
C LYS A 37 11.00 9.51 -6.21
N GLY A 38 11.43 10.28 -5.24
CA GLY A 38 11.05 10.15 -3.83
C GLY A 38 11.98 9.24 -3.03
N PRO A 39 11.82 9.20 -1.72
CA PRO A 39 12.68 8.42 -0.84
C PRO A 39 12.52 6.92 -1.09
N VAL A 40 13.64 6.19 -1.05
CA VAL A 40 13.67 4.72 -1.11
C VAL A 40 13.67 4.17 0.31
N GLY A 41 12.85 3.15 0.57
CA GLY A 41 12.79 2.50 1.88
C GLY A 41 12.12 3.33 2.98
N GLU A 42 11.31 4.33 2.63
CA GLU A 42 10.53 5.10 3.59
C GLU A 42 9.04 4.94 3.35
N VAL A 43 8.28 4.85 4.43
CA VAL A 43 6.81 4.82 4.37
C VAL A 43 6.28 6.23 4.15
N LYS A 44 5.49 6.43 3.10
CA LYS A 44 4.72 7.66 2.87
C LYS A 44 3.23 7.35 2.96
N VAL A 45 2.52 8.14 3.76
CA VAL A 45 1.07 8.03 3.89
C VAL A 45 0.43 8.99 2.89
N LEU A 46 -0.38 8.46 2.01
CA LEU A 46 -0.98 9.19 0.90
C LEU A 46 -2.50 9.27 1.08
N GLY A 47 -3.07 10.45 0.88
CA GLY A 47 -4.51 10.70 0.84
C GLY A 47 -5.10 10.71 -0.57
N GLY A 48 -4.27 10.73 -1.64
CA GLY A 48 -4.75 10.79 -3.01
C GLY A 48 -3.66 10.61 -4.08
N TYR A 49 -4.11 10.37 -5.31
CA TYR A 49 -3.22 10.14 -6.46
C TYR A 49 -2.34 11.36 -6.80
N ALA A 50 -2.86 12.58 -6.63
CA ALA A 50 -2.08 13.79 -6.90
C ALA A 50 -0.84 13.89 -5.98
N GLU A 51 -1.00 13.60 -4.71
CA GLU A 51 0.08 13.53 -3.72
C GLU A 51 1.10 12.43 -4.07
N ALA A 52 0.60 11.26 -4.51
CA ALA A 52 1.46 10.18 -4.98
C ALA A 52 2.38 10.62 -6.13
N ARG A 53 1.85 11.35 -7.11
CA ARG A 53 2.64 11.89 -8.23
C ARG A 53 3.62 12.98 -7.79
N GLU A 54 3.27 13.78 -6.82
CA GLU A 54 4.16 14.80 -6.28
C GLU A 54 5.39 14.17 -5.61
N ILE A 55 5.17 13.15 -4.78
CA ILE A 55 6.22 12.48 -3.99
C ILE A 55 7.04 11.52 -4.86
N PHE A 56 6.39 10.65 -5.64
CA PHE A 56 7.03 9.55 -6.36
C PHE A 56 7.26 9.80 -7.85
N GLY A 57 6.83 10.96 -8.37
CA GLY A 57 6.95 11.34 -9.76
C GLY A 57 5.92 10.64 -10.67
N PRO A 58 6.01 10.84 -11.98
CA PRO A 58 5.20 10.08 -12.94
C PRO A 58 5.71 8.65 -13.08
N TYR A 59 4.86 7.76 -13.60
CA TYR A 59 5.31 6.49 -14.15
C TYR A 59 5.80 6.66 -15.59
N ASP A 60 6.59 5.71 -16.08
CA ASP A 60 7.07 5.61 -17.46
C ASP A 60 6.02 4.99 -18.38
N ALA A 61 6.25 5.01 -19.72
CA ALA A 61 5.44 4.27 -20.66
C ALA A 61 5.56 2.76 -20.41
N PHE A 62 4.43 2.06 -20.33
CA PHE A 62 4.41 0.63 -20.07
C PHE A 62 5.04 -0.15 -21.22
N ASN A 63 6.04 -0.94 -20.91
CA ASN A 63 6.64 -1.89 -21.85
C ASN A 63 6.15 -3.31 -21.50
N PRO A 64 5.51 -4.02 -22.43
CA PRO A 64 5.04 -5.39 -22.22
C PRO A 64 6.18 -6.43 -22.24
N ASP A 65 7.40 -6.06 -22.62
CA ASP A 65 8.56 -6.96 -22.59
C ASP A 65 8.93 -7.23 -21.12
N PRO A 66 8.91 -8.49 -20.67
CA PRO A 66 9.31 -8.83 -19.30
C PRO A 66 10.75 -8.43 -18.93
N ALA A 67 11.65 -8.31 -19.92
CA ALA A 67 13.02 -7.87 -19.71
C ALA A 67 13.14 -6.35 -19.56
N ALA A 68 12.09 -5.60 -19.90
CA ALA A 68 12.06 -4.16 -19.75
C ALA A 68 11.28 -3.80 -18.48
N HIS A 69 11.98 -3.52 -17.42
CA HIS A 69 11.39 -3.15 -16.14
C HIS A 69 10.72 -1.78 -16.24
N SER A 70 9.40 -1.73 -15.99
CA SER A 70 8.61 -0.49 -15.92
C SER A 70 8.41 -0.07 -14.46
N LEU A 71 8.25 1.23 -14.23
CA LEU A 71 7.93 1.76 -12.90
C LEU A 71 6.52 1.33 -12.47
N THR A 72 6.41 0.74 -11.29
CA THR A 72 5.21 0.01 -10.89
C THR A 72 4.33 0.75 -9.88
N LEU A 73 4.94 1.49 -8.92
CA LEU A 73 4.25 2.05 -7.76
C LEU A 73 3.15 3.03 -8.15
N VAL A 74 3.50 4.07 -8.92
CA VAL A 74 2.58 5.18 -9.21
C VAL A 74 1.45 4.72 -10.14
N ARG A 75 1.73 3.78 -11.06
CA ARG A 75 0.71 3.14 -11.90
C ARG A 75 -0.29 2.32 -11.06
N ALA A 76 0.21 1.54 -10.10
CA ALA A 76 -0.65 0.78 -9.20
C ALA A 76 -1.48 1.70 -8.28
N LEU A 77 -0.90 2.81 -7.81
CA LEU A 77 -1.61 3.84 -7.03
C LEU A 77 -2.74 4.49 -7.84
N GLU A 78 -2.50 4.82 -9.12
CA GLU A 78 -3.54 5.35 -10.01
C GLU A 78 -4.74 4.41 -10.08
N LEU A 79 -4.49 3.13 -10.34
CA LEU A 79 -5.52 2.10 -10.43
C LEU A 79 -6.27 1.89 -9.10
N ALA A 80 -5.56 1.89 -7.98
CA ALA A 80 -6.15 1.74 -6.66
C ALA A 80 -7.06 2.94 -6.32
N TYR A 81 -6.59 4.18 -6.53
CA TYR A 81 -7.39 5.38 -6.28
C TYR A 81 -8.60 5.50 -7.21
N ALA A 82 -8.44 5.14 -8.50
CA ALA A 82 -9.56 5.10 -9.46
C ALA A 82 -10.66 4.10 -9.04
N ASN A 83 -10.32 3.11 -8.20
CA ASN A 83 -11.25 2.10 -7.69
C ASN A 83 -11.61 2.27 -6.21
N GLY A 84 -11.31 3.45 -5.64
CA GLY A 84 -11.84 3.88 -4.35
C GLY A 84 -10.90 3.73 -3.15
N ALA A 85 -9.60 3.59 -3.37
CA ALA A 85 -8.62 3.69 -2.29
C ALA A 85 -8.74 5.06 -1.58
N SER A 86 -8.56 5.07 -0.26
CA SER A 86 -8.60 6.28 0.56
C SER A 86 -7.24 6.60 1.16
N THR A 87 -6.79 5.82 2.12
CA THR A 87 -5.48 5.96 2.76
C THR A 87 -4.54 4.86 2.29
N VAL A 88 -3.38 5.26 1.76
CA VAL A 88 -2.38 4.33 1.24
C VAL A 88 -1.03 4.57 1.92
N TYR A 89 -0.45 3.54 2.48
CA TYR A 89 0.94 3.48 2.94
C TYR A 89 1.80 3.00 1.78
N ALA A 90 2.47 3.92 1.10
CA ALA A 90 3.27 3.65 -0.07
C ALA A 90 4.77 3.60 0.26
N ILE A 91 5.47 2.62 -0.29
CA ILE A 91 6.91 2.47 -0.14
C ILE A 91 7.54 2.31 -1.50
N ARG A 92 8.48 3.20 -1.80
CA ARG A 92 9.35 3.03 -2.96
C ARG A 92 10.46 2.05 -2.63
N VAL A 93 10.62 1.04 -3.47
CA VAL A 93 11.79 0.16 -3.52
C VAL A 93 12.57 0.43 -4.79
N ALA A 94 13.84 0.11 -4.77
CA ALA A 94 14.73 0.26 -5.91
C ALA A 94 15.89 -0.74 -5.80
N SER A 95 16.42 -1.18 -6.93
CA SER A 95 17.65 -1.98 -6.94
C SER A 95 18.87 -1.15 -6.56
N SER A 96 20.00 -1.82 -6.42
CA SER A 96 21.32 -1.19 -6.20
C SER A 96 21.78 -0.31 -7.38
N ALA A 97 21.10 -0.36 -8.52
CA ALA A 97 21.36 0.52 -9.67
C ALA A 97 20.78 1.93 -9.50
N ALA A 98 19.91 2.16 -8.50
CA ALA A 98 19.38 3.47 -8.20
C ALA A 98 20.48 4.46 -7.84
N ARG A 99 20.51 5.62 -8.51
CA ARG A 99 21.53 6.65 -8.32
C ARG A 99 20.89 8.04 -8.23
N LYS A 100 21.47 8.85 -7.39
CA LYS A 100 21.18 10.29 -7.37
C LYS A 100 21.93 10.97 -8.50
N ALA A 101 21.28 11.90 -9.18
CA ALA A 101 21.94 12.75 -10.14
C ALA A 101 22.90 13.73 -9.44
N ALA A 102 24.02 14.03 -10.08
CA ALA A 102 24.99 15.02 -9.62
C ALA A 102 25.30 16.01 -10.75
N PRO A 103 25.78 17.23 -10.45
CA PRO A 103 26.19 18.17 -11.47
C PRO A 103 27.23 17.56 -12.42
N ASP A 104 27.09 17.78 -13.73
CA ASP A 104 28.03 17.26 -14.72
C ASP A 104 29.45 17.77 -14.43
N PRO A 105 30.41 16.92 -14.04
CA PRO A 105 31.75 17.31 -13.68
C PRO A 105 32.54 17.89 -14.87
N ASN A 106 32.12 17.60 -16.10
CA ASN A 106 32.75 18.08 -17.33
C ASN A 106 32.21 19.44 -17.79
N ALA A 107 31.16 19.96 -17.13
CA ALA A 107 30.59 21.25 -17.50
C ALA A 107 31.59 22.41 -17.22
N PRO A 108 31.58 23.48 -18.03
CA PRO A 108 32.46 24.60 -17.82
C PRO A 108 32.33 25.21 -16.42
N GLY A 109 33.44 25.36 -15.71
CA GLY A 109 33.53 25.88 -14.35
C GLY A 109 33.30 24.87 -13.23
N MET A 110 32.82 23.66 -13.53
CA MET A 110 32.52 22.66 -12.50
C MET A 110 33.77 22.08 -11.86
N GLY A 111 34.88 21.87 -12.61
CA GLY A 111 36.11 21.33 -12.05
C GLY A 111 36.67 22.12 -10.86
N ALA A 112 36.48 23.44 -10.82
CA ALA A 112 36.83 24.27 -9.68
C ALA A 112 35.84 24.15 -8.52
N ASN A 113 34.56 23.87 -8.77
CA ASN A 113 33.52 23.73 -7.76
C ASN A 113 33.47 22.30 -7.19
N ALA A 114 33.79 21.29 -7.97
CA ALA A 114 33.85 19.88 -7.51
C ALA A 114 34.86 19.68 -6.37
N ALA A 115 35.87 20.56 -6.24
CA ALA A 115 36.83 20.52 -5.15
C ALA A 115 36.29 21.14 -3.82
N PHE A 116 35.12 21.76 -3.85
CA PHE A 116 34.64 22.53 -2.70
C PHE A 116 33.35 21.99 -2.07
N PHE A 117 32.45 21.45 -2.86
CA PHE A 117 31.21 20.83 -2.36
C PHE A 117 30.78 19.70 -3.27
N ASP A 118 30.13 18.73 -2.70
CA ASP A 118 29.49 17.62 -3.39
C ASP A 118 27.97 17.84 -3.31
N LEU A 119 27.34 18.12 -4.45
CA LEU A 119 25.88 18.29 -4.57
C LEU A 119 25.30 17.10 -5.30
N GLU A 120 24.22 16.61 -4.78
CA GLU A 120 23.44 15.54 -5.43
C GLU A 120 21.95 15.80 -5.34
N ALA A 121 21.19 15.20 -6.24
CA ALA A 121 19.73 15.20 -6.14
C ALA A 121 19.30 14.63 -4.80
N LYS A 122 18.25 15.16 -4.20
CA LYS A 122 17.75 14.75 -2.88
C LYS A 122 17.43 13.25 -2.83
N TYR A 123 16.88 12.73 -3.92
CA TYR A 123 16.50 11.33 -4.07
C TYR A 123 17.07 10.73 -5.36
N PRO A 124 17.33 9.42 -5.40
CA PRO A 124 17.74 8.75 -6.62
C PRO A 124 16.60 8.77 -7.65
N GLY A 125 16.97 8.85 -8.93
CA GLY A 125 16.00 8.78 -10.01
C GLY A 125 16.34 9.67 -11.21
N THR A 126 15.78 9.32 -12.36
CA THR A 126 15.98 10.04 -13.62
C THR A 126 15.49 11.50 -13.60
N PRO A 127 14.44 11.90 -12.83
CA PRO A 127 14.06 13.32 -12.72
C PRO A 127 15.15 14.20 -12.09
N GLY A 128 16.11 13.62 -11.39
CA GLY A 128 17.30 14.33 -10.92
C GLY A 128 18.12 14.91 -12.06
N ASN A 129 18.12 14.31 -13.25
CA ASN A 129 18.85 14.78 -14.43
C ASN A 129 18.26 16.07 -15.02
N ASP A 130 17.03 16.44 -14.66
CA ASP A 130 16.39 17.69 -15.08
C ASP A 130 16.80 18.88 -14.21
N ILE A 131 17.53 18.62 -13.12
CA ILE A 131 18.02 19.69 -12.24
C ILE A 131 19.15 20.42 -12.92
N LYS A 132 19.10 21.78 -12.82
CA LYS A 132 20.14 22.66 -13.30
C LYS A 132 20.56 23.62 -12.22
N ILE A 133 21.88 23.88 -12.14
CA ILE A 133 22.44 24.82 -11.17
C ILE A 133 23.12 25.99 -11.91
N THR A 134 22.92 27.20 -11.39
CA THR A 134 23.58 28.41 -11.81
C THR A 134 24.13 29.16 -10.59
N ILE A 135 25.38 29.54 -10.62
CA ILE A 135 26.03 30.32 -9.56
C ILE A 135 26.55 31.62 -10.20
N LYS A 136 26.13 32.76 -9.65
CA LYS A 136 26.60 34.10 -10.07
C LYS A 136 27.06 34.89 -8.87
N HIS A 137 28.14 35.61 -8.99
CA HIS A 137 28.59 36.55 -7.99
C HIS A 137 27.67 37.77 -7.91
N VAL A 138 27.40 38.22 -6.71
CA VAL A 138 26.61 39.42 -6.43
C VAL A 138 27.41 40.36 -5.51
N PRO A 139 27.07 41.68 -5.46
CA PRO A 139 27.82 42.62 -4.62
C PRO A 139 27.98 42.14 -3.17
N VAL A 140 29.07 42.62 -2.52
CA VAL A 140 29.44 42.34 -1.12
C VAL A 140 29.94 40.90 -0.91
N ASN A 141 30.75 40.37 -1.83
CA ASN A 141 31.39 39.06 -1.72
C ASN A 141 30.40 37.89 -1.43
N LYS A 142 29.26 37.91 -2.10
CA LYS A 142 28.25 36.84 -2.02
C LYS A 142 28.02 36.22 -3.39
N SER A 143 27.49 34.99 -3.35
CA SER A 143 27.05 34.29 -4.54
C SER A 143 25.54 34.05 -4.50
N LYS A 144 24.87 34.27 -5.62
CA LYS A 144 23.48 33.84 -5.85
C LYS A 144 23.51 32.49 -6.53
N VAL A 145 22.98 31.49 -5.86
CA VAL A 145 22.83 30.11 -6.37
C VAL A 145 21.39 29.90 -6.74
N THR A 146 21.14 29.52 -7.97
CA THR A 146 19.80 29.18 -8.47
C THR A 146 19.79 27.70 -8.86
N ILE A 147 18.90 26.93 -8.26
CA ILE A 147 18.68 25.51 -8.55
C ILE A 147 17.29 25.38 -9.16
N LYS A 148 17.19 24.81 -10.33
CA LYS A 148 15.94 24.71 -11.09
C LYS A 148 15.68 23.31 -11.59
N SER A 149 14.42 22.85 -11.44
CA SER A 149 13.92 21.61 -12.04
C SER A 149 12.51 21.84 -12.58
N GLY A 150 12.37 21.87 -13.91
CA GLY A 150 11.11 22.22 -14.56
C GLY A 150 10.62 23.62 -14.17
N ALA A 151 9.46 23.71 -13.54
CA ALA A 151 8.86 24.96 -13.05
C ALA A 151 9.31 25.34 -11.62
N VAL A 152 9.96 24.45 -10.90
CA VAL A 152 10.44 24.70 -9.53
C VAL A 152 11.79 25.38 -9.58
N GLU A 153 11.90 26.51 -8.88
CA GLU A 153 13.14 27.29 -8.77
C GLU A 153 13.42 27.62 -7.29
N GLU A 154 14.60 27.28 -6.83
CA GLU A 154 15.11 27.57 -5.49
C GLU A 154 16.29 28.55 -5.64
N VAL A 155 16.30 29.60 -4.82
CA VAL A 155 17.33 30.67 -4.89
C VAL A 155 17.93 30.90 -3.52
N TYR A 156 19.25 30.78 -3.45
CA TYR A 156 20.05 31.00 -2.23
C TYR A 156 21.03 32.13 -2.43
N THR A 157 21.25 32.96 -1.41
CA THR A 157 22.30 33.99 -1.41
C THR A 157 23.28 33.64 -0.29
N VAL A 158 24.48 33.27 -0.66
CA VAL A 158 25.44 32.66 0.24
C VAL A 158 26.76 33.40 0.27
N ALA A 159 27.45 33.36 1.40
CA ALA A 159 28.73 33.98 1.61
C ALA A 159 29.92 33.08 1.24
N ASN A 160 29.75 31.77 1.35
CA ASN A 160 30.76 30.75 1.07
C ASN A 160 30.10 29.40 0.82
N GLN A 161 30.89 28.38 0.60
CA GLN A 161 30.41 27.02 0.29
C GLN A 161 29.73 26.34 1.47
N ALA A 162 30.24 26.49 2.68
CA ALA A 162 29.62 25.92 3.87
C ALA A 162 28.21 26.52 4.11
N ASP A 163 28.07 27.84 3.88
CA ASP A 163 26.78 28.51 3.93
C ASP A 163 25.82 27.97 2.88
N LEU A 164 26.30 27.73 1.63
CA LEU A 164 25.52 27.11 0.57
C LEU A 164 24.97 25.73 1.00
N VAL A 165 25.85 24.84 1.44
CA VAL A 165 25.47 23.49 1.83
C VAL A 165 24.52 23.49 3.02
N ASN A 166 24.74 24.37 4.00
CA ASN A 166 23.85 24.52 5.15
C ASN A 166 22.45 24.98 4.72
N GLN A 167 22.36 26.00 3.86
CA GLN A 167 21.07 26.50 3.37
C GLN A 167 20.34 25.47 2.50
N ILE A 168 21.05 24.76 1.62
CA ILE A 168 20.51 23.67 0.79
C ILE A 168 19.95 22.57 1.68
N ASN A 169 20.73 22.05 2.63
CA ASN A 169 20.30 20.93 3.47
C ASN A 169 19.12 21.29 4.40
N ALA A 170 19.00 22.57 4.74
CA ALA A 170 17.88 23.05 5.56
C ALA A 170 16.59 23.30 4.75
N ASN A 171 16.69 23.74 3.51
CA ASN A 171 15.55 24.31 2.79
C ASN A 171 15.25 23.69 1.42
N SER A 172 16.22 22.97 0.80
CA SER A 172 16.01 22.44 -0.55
C SER A 172 15.12 21.20 -0.57
N ASN A 173 14.21 21.17 -1.52
CA ASN A 173 13.44 19.97 -1.88
C ASN A 173 14.04 19.24 -3.09
N LEU A 174 15.02 19.84 -3.77
CA LEU A 174 15.60 19.31 -5.01
C LEU A 174 16.94 18.62 -4.78
N VAL A 175 17.79 19.19 -3.93
CA VAL A 175 19.19 18.74 -3.76
C VAL A 175 19.60 18.62 -2.29
N THR A 176 20.64 17.86 -2.05
CA THR A 176 21.42 17.81 -0.80
C THR A 176 22.88 18.04 -1.13
N GLY A 177 23.67 18.44 -0.15
CA GLY A 177 25.10 18.68 -0.36
C GLY A 177 25.95 18.34 0.85
N THR A 178 27.22 18.06 0.59
CA THR A 178 28.27 17.93 1.60
C THR A 178 29.42 18.86 1.27
N VAL A 179 30.06 19.41 2.28
CA VAL A 179 31.27 20.22 2.10
C VAL A 179 32.47 19.29 2.14
N ASP A 180 33.38 19.41 1.17
CA ASP A 180 34.64 18.67 1.23
C ASP A 180 35.42 19.08 2.51
N PRO A 181 35.73 18.13 3.41
CA PRO A 181 36.43 18.44 4.65
C PRO A 181 37.78 19.13 4.46
N ALA A 182 38.47 18.87 3.34
CA ALA A 182 39.73 19.51 3.01
C ALA A 182 39.58 21.00 2.72
N ASN A 183 38.38 21.44 2.32
CA ASN A 183 38.07 22.82 1.94
C ASN A 183 37.04 23.49 2.87
N ALA A 184 36.59 22.80 3.93
CA ALA A 184 35.56 23.31 4.84
C ALA A 184 35.93 24.68 5.50
N ALA A 185 37.22 24.96 5.68
CA ALA A 185 37.72 26.21 6.25
C ALA A 185 38.01 27.29 5.17
N ASN A 186 37.85 27.00 3.89
CA ASN A 186 38.13 27.94 2.82
C ASN A 186 36.95 28.94 2.61
N PRO A 187 37.14 30.24 2.89
CA PRO A 187 36.06 31.22 2.79
C PRO A 187 35.75 31.65 1.34
N THR A 188 36.30 30.98 0.34
CA THR A 188 36.11 31.40 -1.06
C THR A 188 34.68 31.13 -1.54
N ASN A 189 34.14 32.06 -2.28
CA ASN A 189 32.85 31.88 -2.97
C ASN A 189 32.97 30.79 -4.03
N PRO A 190 31.89 29.99 -4.25
CA PRO A 190 31.82 29.08 -5.37
C PRO A 190 32.17 29.77 -6.70
N THR A 191 32.85 29.08 -7.59
CA THR A 191 33.13 29.61 -8.95
C THR A 191 31.83 29.82 -9.73
N GLU A 192 31.73 30.88 -10.53
CA GLU A 192 30.57 31.11 -11.38
C GLU A 192 30.37 30.00 -12.39
N ILE A 193 29.15 29.44 -12.41
CA ILE A 193 28.71 28.44 -13.39
C ILE A 193 27.35 28.86 -13.95
N SER A 194 27.06 28.46 -15.16
CA SER A 194 25.78 28.82 -15.80
C SER A 194 25.08 27.60 -16.34
N ASN A 195 23.91 27.32 -15.77
CA ASN A 195 22.94 26.34 -16.26
C ASN A 195 23.54 24.90 -16.40
N VAL A 196 24.36 24.51 -15.43
CA VAL A 196 24.97 23.17 -15.40
C VAL A 196 23.89 22.15 -15.07
N SER A 197 23.73 21.14 -15.91
CA SER A 197 22.78 20.04 -15.71
C SER A 197 23.34 19.01 -14.74
N PHE A 198 22.45 18.38 -13.99
CA PHE A 198 22.76 17.15 -13.24
C PHE A 198 22.63 15.96 -14.20
N ILE A 199 23.44 14.92 -13.96
CA ILE A 199 23.50 13.70 -14.78
C ILE A 199 23.59 12.45 -13.90
N ASP A 200 23.53 11.27 -14.51
CA ASP A 200 23.71 9.94 -13.89
C ASP A 200 22.65 9.51 -12.87
N GLY A 201 21.53 10.25 -12.78
CA GLY A 201 20.40 9.81 -12.00
C GLY A 201 19.72 8.58 -12.63
N ALA A 202 19.48 7.53 -11.82
CA ALA A 202 18.83 6.30 -12.24
C ALA A 202 17.75 5.85 -11.24
N ASN A 203 16.67 5.25 -11.76
CA ASN A 203 15.50 4.90 -10.95
C ASN A 203 15.70 3.63 -10.12
N GLY A 204 16.49 2.66 -10.62
CA GLY A 204 16.61 1.32 -10.05
C GLY A 204 15.29 0.53 -10.19
N GLU A 205 14.70 0.57 -11.38
CA GLU A 205 13.41 -0.07 -11.70
C GLU A 205 13.46 -1.60 -11.68
N ASP A 206 14.63 -2.21 -11.80
CA ASP A 206 14.91 -3.64 -11.74
C ASP A 206 15.03 -4.20 -10.30
N ALA A 207 14.20 -3.67 -9.40
CA ALA A 207 14.16 -4.11 -8.00
C ALA A 207 13.87 -5.62 -7.90
N SER A 208 14.69 -6.31 -7.12
CA SER A 208 14.60 -7.76 -6.91
C SER A 208 13.47 -8.13 -5.93
N GLN A 209 13.13 -9.42 -5.88
CA GLN A 209 12.25 -9.99 -4.86
C GLN A 209 12.68 -9.60 -3.43
N THR A 210 13.99 -9.61 -3.15
CA THR A 210 14.54 -9.18 -1.86
C THR A 210 14.28 -7.71 -1.57
N ASP A 211 14.35 -6.82 -2.56
CA ASP A 211 14.06 -5.40 -2.39
C ASP A 211 12.57 -5.19 -2.04
N TYR A 212 11.67 -5.93 -2.71
CA TYR A 212 10.24 -5.95 -2.38
C TYR A 212 9.99 -6.52 -0.99
N ALA A 213 10.64 -7.61 -0.58
CA ALA A 213 10.52 -8.19 0.75
C ALA A 213 10.97 -7.21 1.85
N ASN A 214 12.07 -6.48 1.63
CA ASN A 214 12.52 -5.41 2.51
C ASN A 214 11.49 -4.27 2.61
N GLY A 215 10.88 -3.89 1.48
CA GLY A 215 9.78 -2.92 1.47
C GLY A 215 8.56 -3.40 2.25
N LEU A 216 8.16 -4.66 2.10
CA LEU A 216 7.06 -5.27 2.85
C LEU A 216 7.36 -5.27 4.37
N ALA A 217 8.59 -5.53 4.79
CA ALA A 217 8.98 -5.51 6.19
C ALA A 217 8.73 -4.13 6.84
N LEU A 218 8.91 -3.03 6.11
CA LEU A 218 8.62 -1.67 6.61
C LEU A 218 7.13 -1.43 6.84
N LEU A 219 6.25 -2.17 6.14
CA LEU A 219 4.80 -2.10 6.36
C LEU A 219 4.35 -2.85 7.62
N GLU A 220 5.18 -3.71 8.21
CA GLU A 220 4.77 -4.62 9.29
C GLU A 220 4.12 -3.88 10.46
N ASN A 221 4.69 -2.75 10.86
CA ASN A 221 4.21 -1.93 11.97
C ASN A 221 3.18 -0.85 11.55
N GLN A 222 2.87 -0.75 10.26
CA GLN A 222 1.91 0.24 9.77
C GLN A 222 0.47 -0.27 9.89
N ASN A 223 -0.48 0.67 9.97
CA ASN A 223 -1.91 0.36 10.04
C ASN A 223 -2.47 0.09 8.62
N ALA A 224 -1.84 -0.85 7.90
CA ALA A 224 -2.24 -1.29 6.57
C ALA A 224 -2.95 -2.64 6.67
N HIS A 225 -4.14 -2.75 6.05
CA HIS A 225 -5.02 -3.92 6.13
C HIS A 225 -5.04 -4.73 4.84
N ILE A 226 -4.67 -4.11 3.71
CA ILE A 226 -4.67 -4.71 2.38
C ILE A 226 -3.30 -4.46 1.78
N ILE A 227 -2.57 -5.52 1.45
CA ILE A 227 -1.17 -5.42 0.99
C ILE A 227 -1.09 -5.76 -0.49
N VAL A 228 -0.32 -4.98 -1.24
CA VAL A 228 -0.06 -5.18 -2.67
C VAL A 228 1.42 -4.93 -2.97
N ALA A 229 2.04 -5.83 -3.72
CA ALA A 229 3.33 -5.59 -4.37
C ALA A 229 3.05 -5.15 -5.82
N ALA A 230 3.28 -3.87 -6.09
CA ALA A 230 2.91 -3.25 -7.37
C ALA A 230 3.66 -3.89 -8.54
N GLY A 231 2.94 -4.34 -9.56
CA GLY A 231 3.51 -4.92 -10.77
C GLY A 231 4.10 -6.32 -10.61
N GLN A 232 4.10 -6.90 -9.40
CA GLN A 232 4.63 -8.23 -9.13
C GLN A 232 3.51 -9.27 -9.19
N ASN A 233 3.77 -10.38 -9.87
CA ASN A 233 2.81 -11.48 -9.98
C ASN A 233 3.00 -12.51 -8.87
N ILE A 234 2.09 -13.48 -8.78
CA ILE A 234 2.11 -14.49 -7.72
C ILE A 234 3.37 -15.37 -7.75
N GLY A 235 3.95 -15.62 -8.91
CA GLY A 235 5.19 -16.40 -9.05
C GLY A 235 6.42 -15.65 -8.54
N ASP A 236 6.40 -14.30 -8.62
CA ASP A 236 7.55 -13.47 -8.25
C ASP A 236 7.56 -13.14 -6.74
N ILE A 237 6.39 -12.96 -6.10
CA ILE A 237 6.29 -12.40 -4.75
C ILE A 237 5.23 -13.10 -3.86
N GLY A 238 4.60 -14.17 -4.33
CA GLY A 238 3.46 -14.78 -3.65
C GLY A 238 3.80 -15.34 -2.26
N ASP A 239 4.96 -15.96 -2.12
CA ASP A 239 5.47 -16.51 -0.87
C ASP A 239 5.82 -15.41 0.15
N GLU A 240 6.49 -14.34 -0.26
CA GLU A 240 6.80 -13.21 0.63
C GLU A 240 5.55 -12.47 1.08
N LEU A 241 4.57 -12.28 0.17
CA LEU A 241 3.29 -11.67 0.54
C LEU A 241 2.55 -12.53 1.56
N LEU A 242 2.48 -13.84 1.33
CA LEU A 242 1.82 -14.77 2.26
C LEU A 242 2.52 -14.77 3.62
N ALA A 243 3.85 -14.94 3.63
CA ALA A 243 4.65 -14.91 4.85
C ALA A 243 4.51 -13.58 5.61
N HIS A 244 4.46 -12.44 4.89
CA HIS A 244 4.27 -11.12 5.49
C HIS A 244 2.91 -11.00 6.19
N VAL A 245 1.80 -11.38 5.51
CA VAL A 245 0.46 -11.23 6.10
C VAL A 245 0.21 -12.20 7.24
N GLU A 246 0.77 -13.40 7.19
CA GLU A 246 0.71 -14.37 8.27
C GLU A 246 1.48 -13.88 9.50
N ARG A 247 2.74 -13.46 9.33
CA ARG A 247 3.59 -12.93 10.40
C ARG A 247 2.97 -11.71 11.06
N ALA A 248 2.51 -10.73 10.27
CA ALA A 248 1.91 -9.52 10.79
C ALA A 248 0.59 -9.78 11.56
N SER A 249 -0.13 -10.85 11.22
CA SER A 249 -1.41 -11.23 11.82
C SER A 249 -1.28 -12.13 13.05
N THR A 250 -0.05 -12.40 13.53
CA THR A 250 0.19 -13.15 14.78
C THR A 250 -0.28 -12.37 16.00
N ASP A 251 -0.45 -13.08 17.14
CA ASP A 251 -0.83 -12.43 18.41
C ASP A 251 0.30 -11.56 19.02
N GLU A 252 1.51 -11.65 18.49
CA GLU A 252 2.64 -10.81 18.88
C GLU A 252 2.56 -9.44 18.19
N ILE A 253 2.39 -9.42 16.87
CA ILE A 253 2.37 -8.18 16.05
C ILE A 253 0.98 -7.55 16.03
N LYS A 254 -0.09 -8.35 15.98
CA LYS A 254 -1.51 -7.92 16.08
C LYS A 254 -1.95 -6.96 14.97
N ARG A 255 -1.37 -7.09 13.78
CA ARG A 255 -1.65 -6.29 12.59
C ARG A 255 -2.32 -7.15 11.53
N ASP A 256 -3.56 -7.61 11.84
CA ASP A 256 -4.33 -8.47 10.94
C ASP A 256 -4.53 -7.81 9.57
N ARG A 257 -4.13 -8.51 8.49
CA ARG A 257 -4.15 -8.01 7.11
C ARG A 257 -4.30 -9.13 6.09
N ILE A 258 -4.66 -8.75 4.87
CA ILE A 258 -4.78 -9.63 3.71
C ILE A 258 -3.87 -9.10 2.59
N ALA A 259 -3.41 -9.99 1.70
CA ALA A 259 -2.67 -9.62 0.50
C ALA A 259 -3.50 -9.88 -0.75
N VAL A 260 -3.30 -9.03 -1.76
CA VAL A 260 -3.85 -9.21 -3.09
C VAL A 260 -2.71 -9.28 -4.09
N VAL A 261 -2.68 -10.33 -4.88
CA VAL A 261 -1.67 -10.60 -5.91
C VAL A 261 -2.36 -11.05 -7.19
N GLY A 262 -1.78 -10.73 -8.33
CA GLY A 262 -2.37 -11.09 -9.61
C GLY A 262 -1.52 -12.06 -10.42
N SER A 263 -2.06 -12.47 -11.57
CA SER A 263 -1.37 -13.32 -12.54
C SER A 263 -0.25 -12.56 -13.24
N GLN A 264 0.68 -13.32 -13.79
CA GLN A 264 1.62 -12.84 -14.81
C GLN A 264 0.88 -12.33 -16.04
N ALA A 265 1.60 -11.68 -16.97
CA ALA A 265 1.07 -11.32 -18.27
C ALA A 265 0.82 -12.57 -19.12
N LYS A 266 -0.25 -12.54 -19.92
CA LYS A 266 -0.49 -13.55 -20.95
C LYS A 266 0.56 -13.41 -22.07
N LEU A 267 1.25 -14.47 -22.42
CA LEU A 267 2.16 -14.45 -23.55
C LEU A 267 1.39 -14.30 -24.87
N ALA A 268 2.02 -13.66 -25.87
CA ALA A 268 1.37 -13.35 -27.15
C ALA A 268 0.80 -14.59 -27.85
N ASN A 269 1.47 -15.74 -27.74
CA ASN A 269 1.09 -17.00 -28.40
C ASN A 269 0.16 -17.88 -27.55
N ASP A 270 -0.17 -17.49 -26.31
CA ASP A 270 -1.04 -18.28 -25.46
C ASP A 270 -2.52 -18.01 -25.82
N ASP A 271 -3.31 -19.07 -25.88
CA ASP A 271 -4.76 -18.95 -25.75
C ASP A 271 -5.17 -18.82 -24.29
N ALA A 272 -6.45 -18.64 -24.03
CA ALA A 272 -6.96 -18.50 -22.65
C ALA A 272 -6.70 -19.75 -21.79
N SER A 273 -6.70 -20.94 -22.37
CA SER A 273 -6.49 -22.19 -21.63
C SER A 273 -5.02 -22.38 -21.27
N ALA A 274 -4.11 -22.08 -22.19
CA ALA A 274 -2.66 -22.09 -21.95
C ALA A 274 -2.28 -21.06 -20.90
N PHE A 275 -2.86 -19.85 -20.95
CA PHE A 275 -2.67 -18.82 -19.94
C PHE A 275 -3.11 -19.27 -18.55
N ILE A 276 -4.30 -19.87 -18.42
CA ILE A 276 -4.78 -20.45 -17.15
C ILE A 276 -3.82 -21.54 -16.67
N GLY A 277 -3.41 -22.46 -17.53
CA GLY A 277 -2.51 -23.56 -17.18
C GLY A 277 -1.13 -23.10 -16.69
N LYS A 278 -0.61 -21.97 -17.19
CA LYS A 278 0.65 -21.36 -16.74
C LYS A 278 0.51 -20.54 -15.47
N SER A 279 -0.69 -20.08 -15.16
CA SER A 279 -1.01 -19.25 -14.00
C SER A 279 -1.38 -20.05 -12.75
N LEU A 280 -1.60 -21.37 -12.92
CA LEU A 280 -1.90 -22.31 -11.87
C LEU A 280 -0.78 -23.35 -11.77
N ASP A 281 -0.69 -24.02 -10.61
CA ASP A 281 0.22 -25.15 -10.41
C ASP A 281 -0.22 -26.40 -11.21
N THR A 282 0.56 -27.45 -11.15
CA THR A 282 0.25 -28.74 -11.82
C THR A 282 -1.03 -29.40 -11.29
N GLY A 283 -1.53 -29.02 -10.13
CA GLY A 283 -2.80 -29.45 -9.54
C GLY A 283 -3.99 -28.56 -9.91
N GLY A 284 -3.77 -27.53 -10.73
CA GLY A 284 -4.80 -26.55 -11.11
C GLY A 284 -5.20 -25.62 -9.96
N LYS A 285 -4.28 -25.34 -9.04
CA LYS A 285 -4.47 -24.45 -7.90
C LYS A 285 -3.56 -23.22 -8.04
N PRO A 286 -3.82 -22.10 -7.30
CA PRO A 286 -2.84 -21.05 -7.17
C PRO A 286 -1.51 -21.60 -6.62
N PRO A 287 -0.35 -21.10 -7.10
CA PRO A 287 0.97 -21.55 -6.63
C PRO A 287 1.14 -21.43 -5.11
N PHE A 288 0.51 -20.42 -4.52
CA PHE A 288 0.46 -20.19 -3.07
C PHE A 288 -0.98 -20.07 -2.64
N ALA A 289 -1.34 -20.67 -1.50
CA ALA A 289 -2.69 -20.71 -0.98
C ALA A 289 -2.72 -20.36 0.51
N GLY A 290 -3.68 -19.55 0.92
CA GLY A 290 -3.87 -19.16 2.31
C GLY A 290 -5.14 -18.32 2.50
N GLU A 291 -5.65 -18.32 3.73
CA GLU A 291 -6.86 -17.58 4.10
C GLU A 291 -6.70 -16.04 3.99
N ARG A 292 -5.45 -15.55 3.89
CA ARG A 292 -5.07 -14.14 3.82
C ARG A 292 -4.55 -13.73 2.44
N LEU A 293 -4.58 -14.62 1.45
CA LEU A 293 -4.12 -14.35 0.10
C LEU A 293 -5.28 -14.36 -0.89
N ILE A 294 -5.37 -13.33 -1.72
CA ILE A 294 -6.35 -13.20 -2.80
C ILE A 294 -5.58 -13.22 -4.11
N TYR A 295 -5.85 -14.21 -4.96
CA TYR A 295 -5.25 -14.34 -6.27
C TYR A 295 -6.22 -13.92 -7.36
N VAL A 296 -5.81 -12.98 -8.23
CA VAL A 296 -6.67 -12.31 -9.20
C VAL A 296 -6.27 -12.62 -10.64
N MET A 297 -7.23 -12.93 -11.49
CA MET A 297 -7.12 -13.10 -12.96
C MET A 297 -8.33 -12.50 -13.68
N PRO A 298 -8.16 -12.04 -14.92
CA PRO A 298 -6.95 -11.81 -15.72
C PRO A 298 -6.36 -10.42 -15.45
N GLY A 299 -5.40 -10.02 -16.31
CA GLY A 299 -4.96 -8.64 -16.44
C GLY A 299 -6.03 -7.72 -17.02
N ILE A 300 -5.74 -6.43 -17.04
CA ILE A 300 -6.68 -5.38 -17.45
C ILE A 300 -6.12 -4.53 -18.58
N LYS A 301 -7.01 -3.81 -19.27
CA LYS A 301 -6.64 -2.72 -20.16
C LYS A 301 -6.83 -1.40 -19.45
N ALA A 302 -5.83 -0.54 -19.55
CA ALA A 302 -5.83 0.79 -18.96
C ALA A 302 -5.27 1.81 -19.93
N ASN A 303 -5.57 3.09 -19.71
CA ASN A 303 -4.97 4.16 -20.49
C ASN A 303 -3.59 4.47 -19.92
N ASP A 304 -2.57 4.45 -20.77
CA ASP A 304 -1.21 4.83 -20.43
C ASP A 304 -0.98 6.30 -20.78
N ALA A 305 -1.05 7.16 -19.78
CA ALA A 305 -0.85 8.60 -19.94
C ALA A 305 0.62 8.97 -20.22
N ALA A 306 1.57 8.08 -19.93
CA ALA A 306 2.99 8.28 -20.18
C ALA A 306 3.42 7.85 -21.61
N ALA A 307 2.54 7.20 -22.35
CA ALA A 307 2.84 6.80 -23.72
C ALA A 307 3.12 8.02 -24.62
N VAL A 308 4.14 7.89 -25.48
CA VAL A 308 4.53 8.93 -26.43
C VAL A 308 4.39 8.39 -27.87
N ASP A 309 4.13 9.29 -28.80
CA ASP A 309 4.19 8.97 -30.21
C ASP A 309 5.65 8.74 -30.62
N VAL A 310 5.94 7.56 -31.20
CA VAL A 310 7.32 7.15 -31.53
C VAL A 310 7.98 8.04 -32.58
N VAL A 311 7.16 8.71 -33.43
CA VAL A 311 7.67 9.58 -34.52
C VAL A 311 7.87 11.02 -34.04
N THR A 312 6.93 11.53 -33.25
CA THR A 312 6.93 12.94 -32.85
C THR A 312 7.53 13.17 -31.46
N GLY A 313 7.67 12.14 -30.63
CA GLY A 313 8.06 12.22 -29.22
C GLY A 313 7.07 12.96 -28.33
N LEU A 314 5.88 13.34 -28.85
CA LEU A 314 4.87 14.05 -28.08
C LEU A 314 3.98 13.07 -27.27
N PRO A 315 3.44 13.49 -26.13
CA PRO A 315 2.51 12.70 -25.35
C PRO A 315 1.33 12.24 -26.20
N LYS A 316 1.10 10.92 -26.26
CA LYS A 316 0.00 10.28 -26.98
C LYS A 316 -0.54 9.15 -26.14
N PRO A 317 -1.49 9.45 -25.24
CA PRO A 317 -2.11 8.42 -24.42
C PRO A 317 -2.58 7.23 -25.25
N LYS A 318 -2.24 6.02 -24.82
CA LYS A 318 -2.52 4.77 -25.53
C LYS A 318 -3.13 3.76 -24.57
N GLU A 319 -4.10 2.99 -25.04
CA GLU A 319 -4.57 1.81 -24.31
C GLU A 319 -3.46 0.76 -24.27
N VAL A 320 -3.11 0.31 -23.07
CA VAL A 320 -2.13 -0.75 -22.82
C VAL A 320 -2.77 -1.90 -22.07
N THR A 321 -2.26 -3.11 -22.30
CA THR A 321 -2.65 -4.29 -21.54
C THR A 321 -1.67 -4.51 -20.41
N LEU A 322 -2.19 -4.46 -19.18
CA LEU A 322 -1.45 -4.65 -17.94
C LEU A 322 -1.71 -6.05 -17.40
N PRO A 323 -0.69 -6.76 -16.86
CA PRO A 323 -0.86 -8.08 -16.28
C PRO A 323 -1.76 -8.07 -15.04
N GLY A 324 -2.21 -9.25 -14.60
CA GLY A 324 -3.04 -9.43 -13.42
C GLY A 324 -2.45 -8.81 -12.15
N ALA A 325 -1.13 -8.69 -12.06
CA ALA A 325 -0.41 -7.96 -11.00
C ALA A 325 -0.96 -6.54 -10.78
N TYR A 326 -1.39 -5.84 -11.83
CA TYR A 326 -2.04 -4.53 -11.69
C TYR A 326 -3.54 -4.63 -11.40
N THR A 327 -4.20 -5.73 -11.80
CA THR A 327 -5.58 -6.00 -11.37
C THR A 327 -5.65 -6.15 -9.85
N ALA A 328 -4.58 -6.64 -9.21
CA ALA A 328 -4.49 -6.70 -7.75
C ALA A 328 -4.65 -5.31 -7.10
N ALA A 329 -4.05 -4.26 -7.66
CA ALA A 329 -4.20 -2.89 -7.17
C ALA A 329 -5.65 -2.38 -7.32
N VAL A 330 -6.33 -2.72 -8.43
CA VAL A 330 -7.75 -2.43 -8.64
C VAL A 330 -8.61 -3.09 -7.55
N ILE A 331 -8.41 -4.38 -7.30
CA ILE A 331 -9.14 -5.13 -6.27
C ILE A 331 -8.85 -4.58 -4.88
N ALA A 332 -7.60 -4.20 -4.58
CA ALA A 332 -7.25 -3.56 -3.31
C ALA A 332 -8.00 -2.23 -3.12
N GLY A 333 -8.08 -1.39 -4.15
CA GLY A 333 -8.88 -0.16 -4.13
C GLY A 333 -10.37 -0.43 -3.86
N MET A 334 -10.94 -1.44 -4.53
CA MET A 334 -12.34 -1.84 -4.32
C MET A 334 -12.59 -2.35 -2.90
N LEU A 335 -11.65 -3.09 -2.30
CA LEU A 335 -11.74 -3.58 -0.92
C LEU A 335 -11.60 -2.42 0.09
N SER A 336 -10.72 -1.46 -0.19
CA SER A 336 -10.51 -0.26 0.62
C SER A 336 -11.78 0.56 0.79
N ALA A 337 -12.52 0.74 -0.30
CA ALA A 337 -13.76 1.51 -0.35
C ALA A 337 -14.96 0.85 0.34
N ARG A 338 -14.84 -0.37 0.84
CA ARG A 338 -15.98 -1.15 1.31
C ARG A 338 -15.78 -1.68 2.72
N SER A 339 -16.87 -1.66 3.49
CA SER A 339 -16.93 -2.31 4.81
C SER A 339 -16.61 -3.81 4.71
N PRO A 340 -16.10 -4.44 5.77
CA PRO A 340 -15.63 -5.83 5.76
C PRO A 340 -16.65 -6.86 5.26
N HIS A 341 -17.94 -6.66 5.55
CA HIS A 341 -19.04 -7.56 5.20
C HIS A 341 -19.54 -7.41 3.76
N ILE A 342 -19.12 -6.35 3.05
CA ILE A 342 -19.57 -6.11 1.67
C ILE A 342 -18.74 -6.93 0.70
N SER A 343 -19.37 -7.93 0.08
CA SER A 343 -18.74 -8.82 -0.90
C SER A 343 -18.38 -8.07 -2.19
N LEU A 344 -17.26 -8.48 -2.80
CA LEU A 344 -16.89 -8.07 -4.14
C LEU A 344 -17.64 -8.84 -5.24
N THR A 345 -18.33 -9.94 -4.92
CA THR A 345 -19.12 -10.72 -5.90
C THR A 345 -20.03 -9.79 -6.70
N ASN A 346 -19.97 -9.87 -8.04
CA ASN A 346 -20.74 -9.07 -8.99
C ASN A 346 -20.52 -7.55 -8.91
N LYS A 347 -19.48 -7.06 -8.26
CA LYS A 347 -19.14 -5.62 -8.22
C LYS A 347 -18.34 -5.23 -9.46
N ALA A 348 -18.64 -4.04 -10.00
CA ALA A 348 -17.97 -3.50 -11.17
C ALA A 348 -16.60 -2.92 -10.84
N LEU A 349 -15.64 -3.09 -11.75
CA LEU A 349 -14.32 -2.48 -11.76
C LEU A 349 -14.30 -1.27 -12.69
N ALA A 350 -13.59 -0.21 -12.30
CA ALA A 350 -13.30 0.93 -13.17
C ALA A 350 -12.01 0.66 -13.97
N VAL A 351 -12.14 -0.06 -15.09
CA VAL A 351 -11.04 -0.42 -15.99
C VAL A 351 -11.50 -0.27 -17.46
N GLY A 352 -10.54 -0.13 -18.40
CA GLY A 352 -10.83 0.03 -19.82
C GLY A 352 -11.21 -1.27 -20.51
N GLY A 353 -10.71 -2.41 -20.03
CA GLY A 353 -10.92 -3.72 -20.62
C GLY A 353 -10.27 -4.84 -19.82
N LEU A 354 -10.35 -6.07 -20.34
CA LEU A 354 -9.64 -7.23 -19.81
C LEU A 354 -8.56 -7.68 -20.80
N GLU A 355 -7.46 -8.22 -20.28
CA GLU A 355 -6.40 -8.84 -21.05
C GLU A 355 -6.93 -10.08 -21.82
N VAL A 356 -7.78 -10.88 -21.15
CA VAL A 356 -8.42 -12.07 -21.68
C VAL A 356 -9.88 -12.10 -21.22
N GLU A 357 -10.79 -12.43 -22.16
CA GLU A 357 -12.18 -12.74 -21.82
C GLU A 357 -12.33 -14.27 -21.72
N PHE A 358 -12.60 -14.77 -20.52
CA PHE A 358 -12.78 -16.19 -20.25
C PHE A 358 -14.20 -16.66 -20.62
N THR A 359 -14.29 -17.89 -21.10
CA THR A 359 -15.57 -18.59 -21.29
C THR A 359 -16.19 -18.97 -19.95
N ALA A 360 -17.51 -19.24 -19.93
CA ALA A 360 -18.21 -19.68 -18.72
C ALA A 360 -17.60 -20.94 -18.07
N ALA A 361 -17.09 -21.88 -18.89
CA ALA A 361 -16.42 -23.10 -18.41
C ALA A 361 -15.08 -22.77 -17.73
N GLN A 362 -14.30 -21.85 -18.31
CA GLN A 362 -13.03 -21.39 -17.75
C GLN A 362 -13.25 -20.60 -16.46
N LEU A 363 -14.25 -19.69 -16.43
CA LEU A 363 -14.63 -18.96 -15.20
C LEU A 363 -15.04 -19.92 -14.09
N LYS A 364 -15.83 -20.96 -14.40
CA LYS A 364 -16.18 -22.01 -13.43
C LYS A 364 -14.93 -22.70 -12.90
N GLY A 365 -14.00 -23.09 -13.78
CA GLY A 365 -12.73 -23.71 -13.38
C GLY A 365 -11.91 -22.82 -12.46
N LEU A 366 -11.73 -21.52 -12.81
CA LEU A 366 -10.99 -20.56 -12.00
C LEU A 366 -11.59 -20.39 -10.60
N VAL A 367 -12.93 -20.26 -10.49
CA VAL A 367 -13.61 -20.15 -9.19
C VAL A 367 -13.46 -21.45 -8.37
N GLN A 368 -13.50 -22.62 -9.01
CA GLN A 368 -13.25 -23.92 -8.35
C GLN A 368 -11.79 -24.06 -7.90
N SER A 369 -10.86 -23.38 -8.56
CA SER A 369 -9.45 -23.29 -8.19
C SER A 369 -9.17 -22.19 -7.17
N ASN A 370 -10.19 -21.54 -6.59
CA ASN A 370 -10.07 -20.44 -5.61
C ASN A 370 -9.34 -19.20 -6.17
N VAL A 371 -9.57 -18.88 -7.42
CA VAL A 371 -9.10 -17.68 -8.10
C VAL A 371 -10.22 -16.66 -8.19
N LEU A 372 -9.95 -15.42 -7.77
CA LEU A 372 -10.86 -14.31 -7.98
C LEU A 372 -10.80 -13.92 -9.46
N ALA A 373 -11.77 -14.40 -10.24
CA ALA A 373 -11.86 -14.12 -11.66
C ALA A 373 -12.66 -12.84 -11.92
N VAL A 374 -12.27 -12.12 -13.00
CA VAL A 374 -13.00 -10.96 -13.52
C VAL A 374 -13.58 -11.32 -14.87
N GLU A 375 -14.84 -10.95 -15.11
CA GLU A 375 -15.56 -11.19 -16.36
C GLU A 375 -16.11 -9.91 -16.99
N ARG A 376 -16.40 -9.96 -18.29
CA ARG A 376 -17.18 -8.92 -18.98
C ARG A 376 -18.65 -9.32 -18.98
N ARG A 377 -19.45 -8.65 -18.12
CA ARG A 377 -20.89 -8.85 -18.04
C ARG A 377 -21.55 -7.54 -17.59
N ARG A 378 -22.14 -6.78 -18.52
CA ARG A 378 -22.64 -5.43 -18.24
C ARG A 378 -21.58 -4.55 -17.58
N GLY A 379 -20.43 -4.39 -18.22
CA GLY A 379 -19.18 -3.86 -17.66
C GLY A 379 -18.24 -4.97 -17.19
N PHE A 380 -17.15 -4.61 -16.51
CA PHE A 380 -16.17 -5.56 -15.98
C PHE A 380 -16.50 -5.83 -14.52
N ARG A 381 -16.66 -7.09 -14.12
CA ARG A 381 -17.16 -7.47 -12.79
C ARG A 381 -16.35 -8.61 -12.18
N VAL A 382 -16.25 -8.59 -10.86
CA VAL A 382 -15.76 -9.74 -10.09
C VAL A 382 -16.80 -10.87 -10.18
N VAL A 383 -16.37 -12.06 -10.55
CA VAL A 383 -17.23 -13.25 -10.57
C VAL A 383 -17.60 -13.68 -9.17
N LYS A 384 -16.60 -13.88 -8.31
CA LYS A 384 -16.77 -14.26 -6.92
C LYS A 384 -15.66 -13.69 -6.04
N GLY A 385 -16.02 -13.08 -4.91
CA GLY A 385 -15.09 -12.50 -3.94
C GLY A 385 -14.52 -13.55 -2.99
N ILE A 386 -13.45 -14.23 -3.39
CA ILE A 386 -12.84 -15.35 -2.67
C ILE A 386 -11.35 -15.16 -2.45
N THR A 387 -10.85 -15.77 -1.37
CA THR A 387 -9.42 -15.97 -1.09
C THR A 387 -8.95 -17.27 -1.76
N THR A 388 -7.67 -17.58 -1.64
CA THR A 388 -7.11 -18.86 -2.11
C THR A 388 -7.34 -20.01 -1.13
N ASP A 389 -8.01 -19.77 0.02
CA ASP A 389 -8.36 -20.80 1.01
C ASP A 389 -9.50 -21.72 0.53
N ILE A 390 -9.42 -22.96 0.96
CA ILE A 390 -10.46 -23.99 0.69
C ILE A 390 -11.39 -24.23 1.90
N GLY A 391 -11.11 -23.56 3.03
CA GLY A 391 -11.80 -23.76 4.30
C GLY A 391 -12.84 -22.70 4.63
N ALA A 392 -12.95 -22.40 5.91
CA ALA A 392 -13.94 -21.46 6.46
C ALA A 392 -13.74 -20.00 5.99
N PHE A 393 -12.53 -19.65 5.57
CA PHE A 393 -12.17 -18.31 5.13
C PHE A 393 -12.12 -18.15 3.62
N GLN A 394 -12.77 -19.03 2.87
CA GLN A 394 -12.86 -18.91 1.42
C GLN A 394 -13.48 -17.59 0.97
N GLN A 395 -14.51 -17.07 1.64
CA GLN A 395 -15.05 -15.74 1.35
C GLN A 395 -14.16 -14.64 1.96
N ILE A 396 -13.78 -13.66 1.16
CA ILE A 396 -13.00 -12.48 1.62
C ILE A 396 -13.73 -11.78 2.77
N THR A 397 -15.04 -11.68 2.71
CA THR A 397 -15.87 -11.06 3.75
C THR A 397 -15.71 -11.75 5.09
N THR A 398 -15.74 -13.09 5.13
CA THR A 398 -15.56 -13.85 6.36
C THR A 398 -14.22 -13.54 7.03
N ARG A 399 -13.13 -13.53 6.25
CA ARG A 399 -11.80 -13.19 6.78
C ARG A 399 -11.75 -11.76 7.32
N ARG A 400 -12.26 -10.81 6.56
CA ARG A 400 -12.28 -9.39 6.95
C ARG A 400 -13.15 -9.11 8.17
N ILE A 401 -14.31 -9.76 8.29
CA ILE A 401 -15.19 -9.65 9.47
C ILE A 401 -14.50 -10.17 10.72
N VAL A 402 -13.81 -11.33 10.63
CA VAL A 402 -13.08 -11.87 11.76
C VAL A 402 -11.90 -10.99 12.16
N ASP A 403 -11.16 -10.44 11.20
CA ASP A 403 -10.07 -9.50 11.49
C ASP A 403 -10.59 -8.21 12.14
N PHE A 404 -11.71 -7.69 11.66
CA PHE A 404 -12.40 -6.55 12.28
C PHE A 404 -12.84 -6.85 13.72
N ALA A 405 -13.41 -8.03 13.96
CA ALA A 405 -13.79 -8.48 15.29
C ALA A 405 -12.58 -8.60 16.22
N LYS A 406 -11.47 -9.20 15.75
CA LYS A 406 -10.21 -9.29 16.51
C LYS A 406 -9.70 -7.93 16.92
N PHE A 407 -9.65 -7.00 15.96
CA PHE A 407 -9.16 -5.63 16.20
C PHE A 407 -10.04 -4.89 17.22
N GLY A 408 -11.37 -4.91 17.04
CA GLY A 408 -12.30 -4.20 17.92
C GLY A 408 -12.36 -4.81 19.33
N VAL A 409 -12.31 -6.14 19.46
CA VAL A 409 -12.25 -6.81 20.76
C VAL A 409 -10.95 -6.46 21.50
N ARG A 410 -9.80 -6.39 20.79
CA ARG A 410 -8.54 -5.91 21.39
C ARG A 410 -8.68 -4.48 21.90
N GLY A 411 -9.23 -3.56 21.08
CA GLY A 411 -9.46 -2.18 21.46
C GLY A 411 -10.42 -2.04 22.65
N ALA A 412 -11.50 -2.84 22.70
CA ALA A 412 -12.45 -2.87 23.80
C ALA A 412 -11.87 -3.42 25.10
N ALA A 413 -10.87 -4.32 25.00
CA ALA A 413 -10.24 -4.97 26.12
C ALA A 413 -9.00 -4.20 26.65
N GLU A 414 -8.31 -3.44 25.84
CA GLU A 414 -7.06 -2.75 26.17
C GLU A 414 -7.14 -1.88 27.45
N PRO A 415 -8.21 -1.10 27.72
CA PRO A 415 -8.34 -0.28 28.91
C PRO A 415 -8.44 -1.08 30.22
N PHE A 416 -8.70 -2.38 30.13
CA PHE A 416 -8.80 -3.26 31.29
C PHE A 416 -7.47 -3.89 31.69
N ILE A 417 -6.44 -3.77 30.87
CA ILE A 417 -5.09 -4.27 31.16
C ILE A 417 -4.52 -3.49 32.35
N GLY A 418 -4.06 -4.22 33.39
CA GLY A 418 -3.53 -3.63 34.62
C GLY A 418 -4.58 -3.36 35.70
N LEU A 419 -5.88 -3.55 35.42
CA LEU A 419 -6.93 -3.47 36.44
C LEU A 419 -6.99 -4.77 37.28
N LEU A 420 -7.71 -4.69 38.42
CA LEU A 420 -7.87 -5.83 39.33
C LEU A 420 -8.70 -6.95 38.66
N ASN A 421 -8.19 -8.17 38.67
CA ASN A 421 -8.89 -9.33 38.13
C ASN A 421 -9.96 -9.86 39.13
N ASN A 422 -11.06 -9.14 39.24
CA ASN A 422 -12.23 -9.52 40.06
C ASN A 422 -13.50 -9.57 39.21
N GLU A 423 -14.56 -10.14 39.77
CA GLU A 423 -15.82 -10.35 39.06
C GLU A 423 -16.39 -9.02 38.49
N ARG A 424 -16.35 -7.94 39.25
CA ARG A 424 -16.87 -6.62 38.82
C ARG A 424 -16.14 -6.11 37.57
N VAL A 425 -14.80 -6.21 37.53
CA VAL A 425 -14.00 -5.74 36.40
C VAL A 425 -14.22 -6.66 35.19
N ARG A 426 -14.34 -7.98 35.39
CA ARG A 426 -14.67 -8.93 34.32
C ARG A 426 -16.04 -8.67 33.71
N GLN A 427 -17.05 -8.31 34.51
CA GLN A 427 -18.37 -7.93 34.00
C GLN A 427 -18.33 -6.60 33.24
N ALA A 428 -17.53 -5.64 33.65
CA ALA A 428 -17.31 -4.40 32.92
C ALA A 428 -16.60 -4.67 31.57
N LEU A 429 -15.56 -5.52 31.55
CA LEU A 429 -14.90 -5.99 30.33
C LEU A 429 -15.88 -6.68 29.37
N LYS A 430 -16.70 -7.60 29.93
CA LYS A 430 -17.77 -8.27 29.16
C LYS A 430 -18.74 -7.27 28.55
N GLY A 431 -19.13 -6.23 29.31
CA GLY A 431 -20.00 -5.14 28.84
C GLY A 431 -19.38 -4.36 27.69
N SER A 432 -18.10 -4.00 27.78
CA SER A 432 -17.38 -3.27 26.75
C SER A 432 -17.28 -4.07 25.42
N ILE A 433 -16.88 -5.35 25.52
CA ILE A 433 -16.81 -6.23 24.35
C ILE A 433 -18.20 -6.50 23.76
N ASN A 434 -19.21 -6.69 24.64
CA ASN A 434 -20.59 -6.91 24.21
C ASN A 434 -21.14 -5.71 23.43
N GLY A 435 -20.84 -4.48 23.86
CA GLY A 435 -21.21 -3.27 23.12
C GLY A 435 -20.68 -3.29 21.69
N PHE A 436 -19.37 -3.55 21.53
CA PHE A 436 -18.75 -3.65 20.22
C PHE A 436 -19.33 -4.76 19.33
N LEU A 437 -19.56 -5.97 19.89
CA LEU A 437 -20.16 -7.05 19.13
C LEU A 437 -21.63 -6.81 18.75
N ALA A 438 -22.39 -6.11 19.61
CA ALA A 438 -23.74 -5.67 19.30
C ALA A 438 -23.79 -4.65 18.15
N ASP A 439 -22.82 -3.72 18.12
CA ASP A 439 -22.67 -2.78 17.00
C ASP A 439 -22.37 -3.56 15.70
N MET A 440 -21.50 -4.58 15.73
CA MET A 440 -21.25 -5.44 14.58
C MET A 440 -22.51 -6.18 14.08
N VAL A 441 -23.44 -6.54 14.96
CA VAL A 441 -24.74 -7.13 14.57
C VAL A 441 -25.63 -6.05 13.95
N THR A 442 -25.67 -4.86 14.52
CA THR A 442 -26.44 -3.71 14.01
C THR A 442 -25.96 -3.31 12.61
N ASP A 443 -24.64 -3.37 12.38
CA ASP A 443 -24.00 -3.10 11.09
C ASP A 443 -24.07 -4.29 10.11
N GLU A 444 -24.82 -5.35 10.43
CA GLU A 444 -25.02 -6.55 9.60
C GLU A 444 -23.73 -7.35 9.32
N MET A 445 -22.65 -7.11 10.08
CA MET A 445 -21.40 -7.89 9.96
C MET A 445 -21.53 -9.27 10.58
N LEU A 446 -22.31 -9.37 11.68
CA LEU A 446 -22.61 -10.62 12.36
C LEU A 446 -24.11 -10.87 12.35
N THR A 447 -24.53 -12.14 12.26
CA THR A 447 -25.92 -12.54 12.47
C THR A 447 -26.21 -12.79 13.94
N ASN A 448 -25.20 -13.30 14.69
CA ASN A 448 -25.30 -13.59 16.11
C ASN A 448 -23.91 -13.75 16.73
N TYR A 449 -23.82 -13.67 18.07
CA TYR A 449 -22.63 -13.99 18.82
C TYR A 449 -22.95 -14.53 20.21
N LYS A 450 -21.98 -15.24 20.80
CA LYS A 450 -21.98 -15.59 22.23
C LYS A 450 -20.70 -15.11 22.84
N LEU A 451 -20.77 -14.54 24.04
CA LEU A 451 -19.64 -13.95 24.75
C LEU A 451 -19.67 -14.38 26.20
N ASP A 452 -18.54 -14.84 26.69
CA ASP A 452 -18.33 -15.10 28.10
C ASP A 452 -16.96 -14.61 28.55
N VAL A 453 -16.87 -14.09 29.79
CA VAL A 453 -15.64 -13.59 30.38
C VAL A 453 -15.51 -14.19 31.78
N THR A 454 -14.57 -15.07 31.95
CA THR A 454 -14.34 -15.86 33.17
C THR A 454 -12.88 -15.83 33.60
N ALA A 455 -12.62 -16.23 34.83
CA ALA A 455 -11.29 -16.62 35.29
C ALA A 455 -11.43 -17.66 36.41
N THR A 456 -10.64 -18.69 36.35
CA THR A 456 -10.44 -19.60 37.50
C THR A 456 -9.53 -18.94 38.52
N ARG A 457 -9.48 -19.46 39.74
CA ARG A 457 -8.61 -18.92 40.79
C ARG A 457 -7.12 -18.90 40.38
N ASP A 458 -6.68 -19.94 39.69
CA ASP A 458 -5.30 -20.02 39.15
C ASP A 458 -5.02 -18.97 38.07
N GLU A 459 -6.03 -18.69 37.22
CA GLU A 459 -5.92 -17.62 36.20
C GLU A 459 -5.91 -16.25 36.86
N GLU A 460 -6.73 -16.00 37.89
CA GLU A 460 -6.68 -14.74 38.64
C GLU A 460 -5.30 -14.49 39.25
N ILE A 461 -4.67 -15.51 39.85
CA ILE A 461 -3.33 -15.40 40.43
C ILE A 461 -2.28 -15.07 39.36
N ARG A 462 -2.46 -15.60 38.16
CA ARG A 462 -1.56 -15.34 36.99
C ARG A 462 -1.92 -14.06 36.22
N GLY A 463 -2.94 -13.31 36.65
CA GLY A 463 -3.40 -12.11 35.98
C GLY A 463 -4.12 -12.35 34.65
N ILE A 464 -4.73 -13.52 34.46
CA ILE A 464 -5.41 -13.92 33.22
C ILE A 464 -6.93 -13.76 33.40
N ALA A 465 -7.57 -12.98 32.52
CA ALA A 465 -9.02 -13.01 32.29
C ALA A 465 -9.26 -13.68 30.92
N ARG A 466 -10.06 -14.73 30.92
CA ARG A 466 -10.38 -15.52 29.72
C ARG A 466 -11.65 -14.99 29.06
N VAL A 467 -11.52 -14.53 27.83
CA VAL A 467 -12.65 -14.16 26.96
C VAL A 467 -12.92 -15.30 25.99
N THR A 468 -14.12 -15.88 26.05
CA THR A 468 -14.57 -16.92 25.11
C THR A 468 -15.70 -16.34 24.29
N MET A 469 -15.54 -16.32 22.97
CA MET A 469 -16.57 -15.84 22.06
C MET A 469 -16.79 -16.76 20.88
N THR A 470 -18.06 -16.87 20.45
CA THR A 470 -18.45 -17.51 19.20
C THR A 470 -19.15 -16.45 18.38
N VAL A 471 -18.66 -16.18 17.19
CA VAL A 471 -19.24 -15.21 16.25
C VAL A 471 -19.79 -15.92 15.02
N GLN A 472 -20.91 -15.43 14.51
CA GLN A 472 -21.55 -15.94 13.30
C GLN A 472 -21.51 -14.84 12.23
N PRO A 473 -20.50 -14.83 11.33
CA PRO A 473 -20.41 -13.85 10.26
C PRO A 473 -21.60 -13.91 9.30
N THR A 474 -21.97 -12.78 8.74
CA THR A 474 -22.94 -12.71 7.64
C THR A 474 -22.27 -13.15 6.35
N PHE A 475 -22.95 -13.99 5.58
CA PHE A 475 -22.48 -14.45 4.26
C PHE A 475 -23.18 -13.72 3.14
N SER A 476 -22.46 -13.47 2.03
CA SER A 476 -23.04 -12.90 0.81
C SER A 476 -23.89 -13.92 0.06
N ILE A 477 -24.93 -13.44 -0.61
CA ILE A 477 -25.71 -14.26 -1.55
C ILE A 477 -24.89 -14.38 -2.85
N ASP A 478 -24.29 -15.54 -3.06
CA ASP A 478 -23.57 -15.84 -4.30
C ASP A 478 -24.46 -16.50 -5.37
N TYR A 479 -25.52 -17.22 -4.94
CA TYR A 479 -26.40 -17.98 -5.84
C TYR A 479 -27.88 -17.78 -5.48
N ILE A 480 -28.72 -17.56 -6.50
CA ILE A 480 -30.18 -17.51 -6.39
C ILE A 480 -30.73 -18.65 -7.23
N LYS A 481 -31.38 -19.63 -6.59
CA LYS A 481 -32.08 -20.74 -7.27
C LYS A 481 -33.55 -20.41 -7.41
N VAL A 482 -34.00 -20.25 -8.63
CA VAL A 482 -35.42 -20.05 -8.96
C VAL A 482 -35.97 -21.35 -9.53
N VAL A 483 -37.09 -21.79 -9.00
CA VAL A 483 -37.85 -22.93 -9.56
C VAL A 483 -39.16 -22.35 -10.10
N MET A 484 -39.40 -22.53 -11.40
CA MET A 484 -40.60 -22.07 -12.06
C MET A 484 -41.47 -23.29 -12.43
N PHE A 485 -42.71 -23.27 -12.00
CA PHE A 485 -43.69 -24.29 -12.39
C PHE A 485 -44.55 -23.69 -13.49
N LEU A 486 -44.68 -24.39 -14.60
CA LEU A 486 -45.62 -24.08 -15.67
C LEU A 486 -46.90 -24.84 -15.40
N GLY A 487 -48.00 -24.12 -15.15
CA GLY A 487 -49.34 -24.66 -14.92
C GLY A 487 -50.18 -24.67 -16.21
#